data_3f9c1c393d1dcdb1fa67cb7c1008437a
#
_entry.id   3f9c1c393d1dcdb1fa67cb7c1008437a
#
_cell.length_a   1.000
_cell.length_b   1.000
_cell.length_c   1.000
_cell.angle_alpha   90.00
_cell.angle_beta   90.00
_cell.angle_gamma   90.00
#
_symmetry.space_group_name_H-M   'P 1'
#
loop_
_entity.id
_entity.type
_entity.pdbx_description
1 polymer ?
#
loop_
_entity_poly.entity_id
_entity_poly.type
_entity_poly.pdbx_seq_one_letter_code
_entity_poly.pdbx_strand_id
1 'polypeptide(L)'
;MGSAEIILQKSQIDEVRKRLENYDTLLDRVSRILNSNFVKMTFPVFSALYDASSQYFGDDNDSKKKTDIIDGHIIAIDLSEPMDRIMDKDEDVEFLDDYKLMNPYILKLARDKISVGGKEVLEEFERGFKDARVGQYIDFKLKINPKSISEEEMIQCYKKYRAVMGTAGKNMTLARFPLGEIFYLGMAKAAESVGCGNEIEDSIKNKFVKVPSWPLYYTFLTGDVQKGFDFTMKKSDIYLGEARLALELLPESFSHKDFLEFLFLTVEHYNMYWFNQLSKEKLWKEFESKIPK
;
A
#
# COMPACT_ATOMS: atom_id res chain seq x y z
N MET A 1 -6.13 12.87 -21.01
CA MET A 1 -6.20 11.51 -21.61
C MET A 1 -7.26 10.77 -20.83
N GLY A 2 -8.35 10.40 -21.52
CA GLY A 2 -9.51 9.79 -20.89
C GLY A 2 -9.15 8.51 -20.14
N SER A 3 -9.85 8.27 -19.03
CA SER A 3 -9.88 6.98 -18.39
C SER A 3 -10.14 5.93 -19.47
N ALA A 4 -9.22 5.01 -19.67
CA ALA A 4 -9.50 3.81 -20.45
C ALA A 4 -10.51 3.01 -19.63
N GLU A 5 -11.80 3.35 -19.77
CA GLU A 5 -12.86 2.41 -19.51
C GLU A 5 -12.56 1.21 -20.40
N ILE A 6 -12.21 0.09 -19.76
CA ILE A 6 -12.19 -1.19 -20.43
C ILE A 6 -13.67 -1.46 -20.75
N ILE A 7 -14.11 -1.03 -21.94
CA ILE A 7 -15.44 -1.37 -22.45
C ILE A 7 -15.34 -2.85 -22.80
N LEU A 8 -15.72 -3.70 -21.86
CA LEU A 8 -15.89 -5.11 -22.11
C LEU A 8 -16.97 -5.26 -23.18
N GLN A 9 -16.70 -5.97 -24.24
CA GLN A 9 -17.72 -6.32 -25.22
C GLN A 9 -18.84 -7.12 -24.53
N LYS A 10 -20.06 -7.03 -25.03
CA LYS A 10 -21.21 -7.72 -24.43
C LYS A 10 -20.97 -9.21 -24.16
N SER A 11 -20.29 -9.90 -25.09
CA SER A 11 -19.87 -11.30 -24.92
C SER A 11 -18.94 -11.53 -23.74
N GLN A 12 -18.04 -10.59 -23.43
CA GLN A 12 -17.14 -10.68 -22.28
C GLN A 12 -17.90 -10.43 -20.97
N ILE A 13 -18.88 -9.54 -20.97
CA ILE A 13 -19.76 -9.33 -19.80
C ILE A 13 -20.59 -10.58 -19.52
N ASP A 14 -21.14 -11.22 -20.54
CA ASP A 14 -21.95 -12.43 -20.39
C ASP A 14 -21.07 -13.62 -19.93
N GLU A 15 -19.85 -13.72 -20.40
CA GLU A 15 -18.88 -14.71 -19.92
C GLU A 15 -18.47 -14.47 -18.46
N VAL A 16 -18.21 -13.22 -18.09
CA VAL A 16 -17.93 -12.86 -16.69
C VAL A 16 -19.11 -13.19 -15.78
N ARG A 17 -20.34 -12.87 -16.21
CA ARG A 17 -21.54 -13.24 -15.45
C ARG A 17 -21.66 -14.75 -15.26
N LYS A 18 -21.45 -15.53 -16.32
CA LYS A 18 -21.49 -16.99 -16.27
C LYS A 18 -20.41 -17.57 -15.36
N ARG A 19 -19.21 -16.99 -15.37
CA ARG A 19 -18.13 -17.38 -14.44
C ARG A 19 -18.42 -16.95 -13.01
N LEU A 20 -19.02 -15.78 -12.80
CA LEU A 20 -19.47 -15.32 -11.49
C LEU A 20 -20.59 -16.21 -10.90
N GLU A 21 -21.46 -16.77 -11.75
CA GLU A 21 -22.45 -17.75 -11.34
C GLU A 21 -21.83 -19.08 -10.90
N ASN A 22 -20.69 -19.48 -11.48
CA ASN A 22 -19.94 -20.68 -11.11
C ASN A 22 -19.01 -20.49 -9.91
N TYR A 23 -18.61 -19.26 -9.59
CA TYR A 23 -17.82 -18.92 -8.40
C TYR A 23 -18.73 -18.25 -7.39
N ASP A 24 -19.59 -18.98 -6.73
CA ASP A 24 -20.39 -18.49 -5.60
C ASP A 24 -20.35 -16.96 -5.37
N THR A 25 -20.51 -16.20 -6.43
CA THR A 25 -20.63 -14.74 -6.44
C THR A 25 -19.36 -13.91 -6.20
N LEU A 26 -19.29 -12.74 -6.81
CA LEU A 26 -18.39 -11.62 -6.48
C LEU A 26 -18.34 -11.37 -4.95
N LEU A 27 -19.46 -11.59 -4.26
CA LEU A 27 -19.60 -11.50 -2.81
C LEU A 27 -18.68 -12.46 -2.05
N ASP A 28 -18.48 -13.71 -2.53
CA ASP A 28 -17.61 -14.66 -1.85
C ASP A 28 -16.13 -14.27 -1.96
N ARG A 29 -15.74 -13.70 -3.07
CA ARG A 29 -14.39 -13.19 -3.22
C ARG A 29 -14.16 -11.97 -2.33
N VAL A 30 -15.07 -11.01 -2.35
CA VAL A 30 -15.03 -9.86 -1.44
C VAL A 30 -15.04 -10.34 0.00
N SER A 31 -15.86 -11.34 0.33
CA SER A 31 -15.88 -11.96 1.66
C SER A 31 -14.54 -12.60 2.03
N ARG A 32 -13.87 -13.28 1.10
CA ARG A 32 -12.52 -13.84 1.33
C ARG A 32 -11.49 -12.73 1.55
N ILE A 33 -11.52 -11.65 0.76
CA ILE A 33 -10.70 -10.47 0.97
C ILE A 33 -10.92 -9.90 2.37
N LEU A 34 -12.17 -9.63 2.73
CA LEU A 34 -12.53 -9.06 4.03
C LEU A 34 -12.25 -9.98 5.24
N ASN A 35 -12.04 -11.28 5.02
CA ASN A 35 -11.64 -12.24 6.04
C ASN A 35 -10.14 -12.58 6.05
N SER A 36 -9.35 -11.95 5.20
CA SER A 36 -7.90 -12.17 5.13
C SER A 36 -7.16 -11.70 6.40
N ASN A 37 -5.93 -12.19 6.59
CA ASN A 37 -5.09 -11.71 7.70
C ASN A 37 -4.74 -10.22 7.57
N PHE A 38 -4.65 -9.71 6.36
CA PHE A 38 -4.45 -8.29 6.09
C PHE A 38 -5.58 -7.44 6.68
N VAL A 39 -6.84 -7.85 6.49
CA VAL A 39 -8.00 -7.18 7.07
C VAL A 39 -7.97 -7.19 8.59
N LYS A 40 -7.60 -8.32 9.20
CA LYS A 40 -7.51 -8.43 10.67
C LYS A 40 -6.51 -7.44 11.27
N MET A 41 -5.49 -7.04 10.52
CA MET A 41 -4.51 -6.04 10.96
C MET A 41 -4.93 -4.60 10.60
N THR A 42 -5.46 -4.40 9.40
CA THR A 42 -5.71 -3.06 8.83
C THR A 42 -7.04 -2.46 9.28
N PHE A 43 -8.09 -3.27 9.39
CA PHE A 43 -9.42 -2.79 9.81
C PHE A 43 -9.42 -2.11 11.17
N PRO A 44 -8.81 -2.67 12.25
CA PRO A 44 -8.72 -1.99 13.53
C PRO A 44 -8.03 -0.64 13.47
N VAL A 45 -6.96 -0.52 12.67
CA VAL A 45 -6.23 0.75 12.50
C VAL A 45 -7.12 1.80 11.87
N PHE A 46 -7.75 1.49 10.74
CA PHE A 46 -8.64 2.42 10.05
C PHE A 46 -9.88 2.76 10.89
N SER A 47 -10.43 1.78 11.61
CA SER A 47 -11.55 2.01 12.53
C SER A 47 -11.18 2.98 13.64
N ALA A 48 -10.00 2.82 14.26
CA ALA A 48 -9.54 3.72 15.30
C ALA A 48 -9.28 5.15 14.79
N LEU A 49 -8.70 5.28 13.57
CA LEU A 49 -8.51 6.59 12.94
C LEU A 49 -9.85 7.28 12.63
N TYR A 50 -10.83 6.52 12.13
CA TYR A 50 -12.16 7.05 11.86
C TYR A 50 -12.85 7.51 13.15
N ASP A 51 -12.84 6.67 14.19
CA ASP A 51 -13.48 6.98 15.46
C ASP A 51 -12.83 8.19 16.15
N ALA A 52 -11.51 8.28 16.16
CA ALA A 52 -10.77 9.42 16.67
C ALA A 52 -11.11 10.73 15.92
N SER A 53 -11.23 10.63 14.59
CA SER A 53 -11.64 11.76 13.75
C SER A 53 -13.09 12.18 14.03
N SER A 54 -14.02 11.22 14.10
CA SER A 54 -15.43 11.50 14.40
C SER A 54 -15.60 12.15 15.77
N GLN A 55 -14.86 11.68 16.77
CA GLN A 55 -14.83 12.28 18.09
C GLN A 55 -14.32 13.73 18.05
N TYR A 56 -13.24 13.98 17.33
CA TYR A 56 -12.67 15.33 17.19
C TYR A 56 -13.64 16.33 16.55
N PHE A 57 -14.36 15.89 15.51
CA PHE A 57 -15.33 16.74 14.80
C PHE A 57 -16.74 16.77 15.44
N GLY A 58 -16.97 15.95 16.45
CA GLY A 58 -18.28 15.86 17.12
C GLY A 58 -19.36 15.21 16.25
N ASP A 59 -18.96 14.27 15.37
CA ASP A 59 -19.90 13.56 14.53
C ASP A 59 -20.61 12.43 15.28
N ASP A 60 -21.82 12.11 14.83
CA ASP A 60 -22.47 10.85 15.17
C ASP A 60 -21.68 9.68 14.58
N ASN A 61 -21.42 8.66 15.40
CA ASN A 61 -20.69 7.48 14.96
C ASN A 61 -21.60 6.56 14.11
N ASP A 62 -21.69 6.85 12.80
CA ASP A 62 -22.35 5.98 11.84
C ASP A 62 -21.47 4.76 11.54
N SER A 63 -21.71 3.66 12.27
CA SER A 63 -20.94 2.42 12.16
C SER A 63 -21.03 1.79 10.76
N LYS A 64 -22.15 1.96 10.06
CA LYS A 64 -22.32 1.43 8.70
C LYS A 64 -21.47 2.22 7.71
N LYS A 65 -21.54 3.56 7.75
CA LYS A 65 -20.73 4.45 6.92
C LYS A 65 -19.24 4.19 7.14
N LYS A 66 -18.80 4.08 8.39
CA LYS A 66 -17.43 3.71 8.77
C LYS A 66 -17.01 2.40 8.11
N THR A 67 -17.80 1.33 8.30
CA THR A 67 -17.49 0.01 7.76
C THR A 67 -17.42 0.04 6.25
N ASP A 68 -18.35 0.70 5.55
CA ASP A 68 -18.36 0.76 4.10
C ASP A 68 -17.11 1.49 3.56
N ILE A 69 -16.70 2.60 4.15
CA ILE A 69 -15.48 3.32 3.74
C ILE A 69 -14.24 2.45 3.95
N ILE A 70 -14.11 1.83 5.13
CA ILE A 70 -12.96 0.97 5.45
C ILE A 70 -12.90 -0.22 4.49
N ASP A 71 -14.01 -0.93 4.32
CA ASP A 71 -14.10 -2.07 3.41
C ASP A 71 -13.71 -1.69 1.97
N GLY A 72 -14.19 -0.54 1.51
CA GLY A 72 -13.85 -0.04 0.19
C GLY A 72 -12.35 0.16 0.00
N HIS A 73 -11.67 0.74 0.99
CA HIS A 73 -10.20 0.88 0.96
C HIS A 73 -9.50 -0.46 1.01
N ILE A 74 -9.90 -1.37 1.89
CA ILE A 74 -9.31 -2.70 2.03
C ILE A 74 -9.47 -3.49 0.71
N ILE A 75 -10.66 -3.48 0.11
CA ILE A 75 -10.91 -4.13 -1.18
C ILE A 75 -9.97 -3.57 -2.26
N ALA A 76 -9.80 -2.24 -2.33
CA ALA A 76 -8.93 -1.62 -3.31
C ALA A 76 -7.44 -1.93 -3.07
N ILE A 77 -7.00 -2.00 -1.82
CA ILE A 77 -5.61 -2.34 -1.46
C ILE A 77 -5.32 -3.80 -1.80
N ASP A 78 -6.22 -4.71 -1.45
CA ASP A 78 -6.06 -6.14 -1.71
C ASP A 78 -6.07 -6.46 -3.22
N LEU A 79 -6.75 -5.65 -4.02
CA LEU A 79 -6.66 -5.72 -5.48
C LEU A 79 -5.27 -5.36 -6.03
N SER A 80 -4.47 -4.61 -5.28
CA SER A 80 -3.15 -4.21 -5.73
C SER A 80 -2.21 -5.41 -5.85
N GLU A 81 -2.31 -6.41 -4.97
CA GLU A 81 -1.47 -7.60 -4.99
C GLU A 81 -1.65 -8.46 -6.26
N PRO A 82 -2.87 -8.88 -6.66
CA PRO A 82 -3.04 -9.59 -7.93
C PRO A 82 -2.63 -8.77 -9.15
N MET A 83 -2.83 -7.45 -9.12
CA MET A 83 -2.39 -6.58 -10.22
C MET A 83 -0.88 -6.50 -10.32
N ASP A 84 -0.17 -6.46 -9.19
CA ASP A 84 1.28 -6.50 -9.13
C ASP A 84 1.81 -7.80 -9.74
N ARG A 85 1.31 -8.95 -9.32
CA ARG A 85 1.66 -10.26 -9.85
C ARG A 85 1.38 -10.39 -11.35
N ILE A 86 0.25 -9.84 -11.83
CA ILE A 86 -0.08 -9.79 -13.26
C ILE A 86 0.97 -9.00 -14.04
N MET A 87 1.38 -7.84 -13.51
CA MET A 87 2.40 -6.99 -14.14
C MET A 87 3.78 -7.65 -14.10
N ASP A 88 4.09 -8.35 -13.02
CA ASP A 88 5.36 -9.05 -12.84
C ASP A 88 5.46 -10.36 -13.64
N LYS A 89 4.36 -10.81 -14.21
CA LYS A 89 4.25 -12.09 -14.94
C LYS A 89 4.61 -13.29 -14.05
N ASP A 90 4.25 -13.23 -12.77
CA ASP A 90 4.40 -14.35 -11.87
C ASP A 90 3.57 -15.54 -12.37
N GLU A 91 4.23 -16.68 -12.62
CA GLU A 91 3.61 -17.86 -13.25
C GLU A 91 2.68 -18.63 -12.29
N ASP A 92 2.77 -18.35 -10.99
CA ASP A 92 2.06 -19.03 -9.93
C ASP A 92 0.73 -18.36 -9.50
N VAL A 93 0.27 -17.36 -10.27
CA VAL A 93 -1.01 -16.73 -9.99
C VAL A 93 -2.15 -17.60 -10.47
N GLU A 94 -2.70 -18.37 -9.57
CA GLU A 94 -3.93 -19.14 -9.80
C GLU A 94 -5.06 -18.18 -10.21
N PHE A 95 -5.79 -18.53 -11.28
CA PHE A 95 -6.92 -17.74 -11.80
C PHE A 95 -6.60 -16.35 -12.35
N LEU A 96 -5.39 -16.14 -12.91
CA LEU A 96 -4.95 -14.84 -13.43
C LEU A 96 -5.96 -14.18 -14.39
N ASP A 97 -6.53 -14.94 -15.30
CA ASP A 97 -7.50 -14.41 -16.27
C ASP A 97 -8.84 -14.04 -15.61
N ASP A 98 -9.23 -14.78 -14.59
CA ASP A 98 -10.42 -14.44 -13.80
C ASP A 98 -10.21 -13.14 -13.01
N TYR A 99 -9.00 -12.91 -12.49
CA TYR A 99 -8.64 -11.64 -11.86
C TYR A 99 -8.74 -10.46 -12.83
N LYS A 100 -8.19 -10.59 -14.04
CA LYS A 100 -8.27 -9.54 -15.06
C LYS A 100 -9.71 -9.18 -15.40
N LEU A 101 -10.57 -10.19 -15.50
CA LEU A 101 -11.99 -10.00 -15.81
C LEU A 101 -12.79 -9.40 -14.66
N MET A 102 -12.45 -9.76 -13.41
CA MET A 102 -13.20 -9.35 -12.22
C MET A 102 -12.77 -7.99 -11.65
N ASN A 103 -11.51 -7.59 -11.85
CA ASN A 103 -10.96 -6.37 -11.27
C ASN A 103 -11.82 -5.10 -11.50
N PRO A 104 -12.38 -4.82 -12.68
CA PRO A 104 -13.23 -3.64 -12.89
C PRO A 104 -14.46 -3.63 -11.98
N TYR A 105 -15.06 -4.80 -11.74
CA TYR A 105 -16.26 -4.92 -10.89
C TYR A 105 -15.93 -4.76 -9.41
N ILE A 106 -14.81 -5.36 -8.98
CA ILE A 106 -14.33 -5.24 -7.60
C ILE A 106 -13.95 -3.78 -7.31
N LEU A 107 -13.28 -3.12 -8.26
CA LEU A 107 -12.93 -1.71 -8.13
C LEU A 107 -14.19 -0.82 -8.10
N LYS A 108 -15.21 -1.15 -8.91
CA LYS A 108 -16.49 -0.47 -8.84
C LYS A 108 -17.13 -0.64 -7.46
N LEU A 109 -17.13 -1.84 -6.90
CA LEU A 109 -17.65 -2.09 -5.56
C LEU A 109 -16.90 -1.29 -4.49
N ALA A 110 -15.56 -1.23 -4.57
CA ALA A 110 -14.76 -0.39 -3.67
C ALA A 110 -15.18 1.08 -3.75
N ARG A 111 -15.36 1.62 -4.97
CA ARG A 111 -15.83 2.99 -5.21
C ARG A 111 -17.23 3.23 -4.64
N ASP A 112 -18.17 2.32 -4.91
CA ASP A 112 -19.55 2.42 -4.41
C ASP A 112 -19.55 2.49 -2.87
N LYS A 113 -18.73 1.65 -2.21
CA LYS A 113 -18.58 1.67 -0.75
C LYS A 113 -17.95 2.97 -0.24
N ILE A 114 -16.87 3.43 -0.85
CA ILE A 114 -16.18 4.67 -0.45
C ILE A 114 -17.05 5.91 -0.67
N SER A 115 -17.91 5.89 -1.71
CA SER A 115 -18.77 7.01 -2.07
C SER A 115 -19.76 7.43 -0.96
N VAL A 116 -20.08 6.54 -0.01
CA VAL A 116 -20.92 6.89 1.14
C VAL A 116 -20.28 7.94 2.06
N GLY A 117 -18.95 8.12 1.95
CA GLY A 117 -18.19 9.17 2.64
C GLY A 117 -18.44 10.58 2.08
N GLY A 118 -19.00 10.68 0.89
CA GLY A 118 -19.23 11.94 0.19
C GLY A 118 -18.27 12.17 -0.98
N LYS A 119 -18.46 13.30 -1.67
CA LYS A 119 -17.74 13.63 -2.90
C LYS A 119 -16.25 13.76 -2.67
N GLU A 120 -15.83 14.49 -1.65
CA GLU A 120 -14.42 14.74 -1.33
C GLU A 120 -13.66 13.45 -1.02
N VAL A 121 -14.31 12.52 -0.31
CA VAL A 121 -13.76 11.21 0.01
C VAL A 121 -13.54 10.36 -1.25
N LEU A 122 -14.50 10.39 -2.17
CA LEU A 122 -14.39 9.67 -3.44
C LEU A 122 -13.33 10.28 -4.36
N GLU A 123 -13.29 11.61 -4.48
CA GLU A 123 -12.28 12.32 -5.28
C GLU A 123 -10.86 12.04 -4.75
N GLU A 124 -10.68 12.04 -3.43
CA GLU A 124 -9.40 11.68 -2.81
C GLU A 124 -9.02 10.23 -3.12
N PHE A 125 -9.97 9.29 -3.03
CA PHE A 125 -9.73 7.90 -3.41
C PHE A 125 -9.29 7.76 -4.88
N GLU A 126 -9.99 8.40 -5.82
CA GLU A 126 -9.63 8.35 -7.25
C GLU A 126 -8.24 8.94 -7.51
N ARG A 127 -7.88 10.03 -6.82
CA ARG A 127 -6.56 10.63 -6.89
C ARG A 127 -5.49 9.65 -6.41
N GLY A 128 -5.68 9.07 -5.22
CA GLY A 128 -4.73 8.11 -4.63
C GLY A 128 -4.59 6.85 -5.46
N PHE A 129 -5.70 6.31 -5.96
CA PHE A 129 -5.67 5.14 -6.83
C PHE A 129 -4.90 5.39 -8.14
N LYS A 130 -5.07 6.58 -8.73
CA LYS A 130 -4.29 6.99 -9.91
C LYS A 130 -2.78 7.09 -9.59
N ASP A 131 -2.43 7.71 -8.46
CA ASP A 131 -1.03 7.87 -8.05
C ASP A 131 -0.37 6.53 -7.72
N ALA A 132 -1.09 5.61 -7.06
CA ALA A 132 -0.63 4.25 -6.80
C ALA A 132 -0.31 3.49 -8.09
N ARG A 133 -1.18 3.60 -9.10
CA ARG A 133 -0.94 2.99 -10.42
C ARG A 133 0.28 3.57 -11.13
N VAL A 134 0.55 4.87 -10.98
CA VAL A 134 1.76 5.48 -11.54
C VAL A 134 3.01 4.90 -10.87
N GLY A 135 3.02 4.80 -9.54
CA GLY A 135 4.12 4.19 -8.79
C GLY A 135 4.37 2.74 -9.21
N GLN A 136 3.31 1.94 -9.33
CA GLN A 136 3.39 0.55 -9.76
C GLN A 136 3.90 0.39 -11.20
N TYR A 137 3.50 1.27 -12.11
CA TYR A 137 4.00 1.26 -13.48
C TYR A 137 5.49 1.58 -13.56
N ILE A 138 5.98 2.49 -12.73
CA ILE A 138 7.41 2.82 -12.65
C ILE A 138 8.19 1.63 -12.08
N ASP A 139 7.70 1.02 -11.01
CA ASP A 139 8.27 -0.20 -10.43
C ASP A 139 8.45 -1.30 -11.49
N PHE A 140 7.40 -1.59 -12.24
CA PHE A 140 7.45 -2.55 -13.35
C PHE A 140 8.51 -2.19 -14.41
N LYS A 141 8.61 -0.91 -14.80
CA LYS A 141 9.63 -0.48 -15.76
C LYS A 141 11.05 -0.70 -15.24
N LEU A 142 11.29 -0.44 -13.97
CA LEU A 142 12.62 -0.56 -13.37
C LEU A 142 13.05 -2.02 -13.20
N LYS A 143 12.11 -2.97 -13.08
CA LYS A 143 12.41 -4.41 -13.07
C LYS A 143 13.10 -4.89 -14.35
N ILE A 144 12.94 -4.18 -15.47
CA ILE A 144 13.58 -4.53 -16.74
C ILE A 144 15.09 -4.27 -16.70
N ASN A 145 15.54 -3.23 -16.01
CA ASN A 145 16.96 -2.89 -15.87
C ASN A 145 17.29 -2.31 -14.50
N PRO A 146 17.37 -3.12 -13.45
CA PRO A 146 17.58 -2.63 -12.08
C PRO A 146 18.95 -1.97 -11.84
N LYS A 147 19.92 -2.12 -12.76
CA LYS A 147 21.27 -1.54 -12.61
C LYS A 147 21.34 -0.03 -12.86
N SER A 148 20.35 0.55 -13.49
CA SER A 148 20.33 1.97 -13.89
C SER A 148 19.30 2.79 -13.10
N ILE A 149 18.91 2.33 -11.91
CA ILE A 149 17.92 3.00 -11.08
C ILE A 149 18.49 4.29 -10.49
N SER A 150 17.78 5.39 -10.64
CA SER A 150 18.08 6.67 -9.98
C SER A 150 17.30 6.81 -8.67
N GLU A 151 17.76 7.70 -7.78
CA GLU A 151 17.03 8.01 -6.54
C GLU A 151 15.63 8.57 -6.84
N GLU A 152 15.51 9.42 -7.86
CA GLU A 152 14.23 10.00 -8.26
C GLU A 152 13.24 8.91 -8.71
N GLU A 153 13.70 7.93 -9.48
CA GLU A 153 12.86 6.80 -9.90
C GLU A 153 12.40 5.95 -8.70
N MET A 154 13.29 5.70 -7.72
CA MET A 154 12.91 5.03 -6.47
C MET A 154 11.85 5.82 -5.70
N ILE A 155 12.00 7.13 -5.58
CA ILE A 155 11.00 8.00 -4.93
C ILE A 155 9.66 7.94 -5.68
N GLN A 156 9.67 7.87 -7.02
CA GLN A 156 8.45 7.73 -7.82
C GLN A 156 7.79 6.34 -7.63
N CYS A 157 8.57 5.25 -7.52
CA CYS A 157 8.05 3.92 -7.17
C CYS A 157 7.31 3.95 -5.83
N TYR A 158 7.85 4.65 -4.85
CA TYR A 158 7.29 4.76 -3.51
C TYR A 158 5.96 5.52 -3.45
N LYS A 159 5.55 6.18 -4.54
CA LYS A 159 4.20 6.75 -4.66
C LYS A 159 3.10 5.71 -4.45
N LYS A 160 3.35 4.43 -4.77
CA LYS A 160 2.38 3.36 -4.52
C LYS A 160 2.05 3.22 -3.02
N TYR A 161 3.06 3.17 -2.16
CA TYR A 161 2.87 3.08 -0.70
C TYR A 161 2.23 4.34 -0.14
N ARG A 162 2.77 5.51 -0.51
CA ARG A 162 2.27 6.82 -0.09
C ARG A 162 0.81 7.02 -0.46
N ALA A 163 0.46 6.75 -1.71
CA ALA A 163 -0.87 7.01 -2.22
C ALA A 163 -1.91 6.09 -1.57
N VAL A 164 -1.60 4.81 -1.40
CA VAL A 164 -2.53 3.84 -0.82
C VAL A 164 -2.84 4.20 0.64
N MET A 165 -1.84 4.27 1.50
CA MET A 165 -2.06 4.46 2.93
C MET A 165 -2.36 5.90 3.30
N GLY A 166 -1.76 6.88 2.60
CA GLY A 166 -2.06 8.29 2.81
C GLY A 166 -3.52 8.61 2.47
N THR A 167 -3.99 8.15 1.32
CA THR A 167 -5.39 8.33 0.91
C THR A 167 -6.36 7.65 1.88
N ALA A 168 -6.07 6.43 2.31
CA ALA A 168 -6.90 5.75 3.30
C ALA A 168 -6.94 6.54 4.62
N GLY A 169 -5.78 6.98 5.13
CA GLY A 169 -5.69 7.82 6.33
C GLY A 169 -6.53 9.10 6.22
N LYS A 170 -6.40 9.82 5.11
CA LYS A 170 -7.21 11.03 4.84
C LYS A 170 -8.70 10.73 4.81
N ASN A 171 -9.10 9.65 4.16
CA ASN A 171 -10.50 9.28 4.05
C ASN A 171 -11.13 8.82 5.37
N MET A 172 -10.33 8.35 6.34
CA MET A 172 -10.83 8.10 7.71
C MET A 172 -11.25 9.38 8.44
N THR A 173 -10.86 10.54 7.94
CA THR A 173 -11.33 11.84 8.46
C THR A 173 -12.47 12.43 7.62
N LEU A 174 -13.04 11.66 6.69
CA LEU A 174 -13.93 12.15 5.63
C LEU A 174 -13.30 13.29 4.82
N ALA A 175 -11.99 13.20 4.59
CA ALA A 175 -11.14 14.17 3.89
C ALA A 175 -11.15 15.59 4.49
N ARG A 176 -11.57 15.76 5.76
CA ARG A 176 -11.73 17.07 6.40
C ARG A 176 -10.41 17.66 6.91
N PHE A 177 -10.23 18.94 6.65
CA PHE A 177 -9.11 19.72 7.18
C PHE A 177 -9.32 20.02 8.70
N PRO A 178 -8.25 20.08 9.53
CA PRO A 178 -6.85 19.80 9.19
C PRO A 178 -6.47 18.33 9.28
N LEU A 179 -7.25 17.48 9.97
CA LEU A 179 -6.89 16.09 10.25
C LEU A 179 -6.63 15.28 8.99
N GLY A 180 -7.38 15.55 7.91
CA GLY A 180 -7.21 14.85 6.64
C GLY A 180 -5.80 14.96 6.08
N GLU A 181 -5.23 16.16 6.08
CA GLU A 181 -3.86 16.39 5.59
C GLU A 181 -2.81 15.78 6.54
N ILE A 182 -3.02 15.89 7.83
CA ILE A 182 -2.14 15.34 8.85
C ILE A 182 -2.11 13.81 8.77
N PHE A 183 -3.27 13.17 8.67
CA PHE A 183 -3.38 11.71 8.55
C PHE A 183 -2.85 11.22 7.21
N TYR A 184 -3.08 11.97 6.11
CA TYR A 184 -2.45 11.67 4.84
C TYR A 184 -0.93 11.62 4.97
N LEU A 185 -0.33 12.67 5.52
CA LEU A 185 1.13 12.77 5.63
C LEU A 185 1.70 11.69 6.55
N GLY A 186 1.13 11.52 7.76
CA GLY A 186 1.59 10.53 8.72
C GLY A 186 1.52 9.11 8.20
N MET A 187 0.37 8.72 7.64
CA MET A 187 0.17 7.37 7.09
C MET A 187 0.97 7.12 5.81
N ALA A 188 1.12 8.14 4.95
CA ALA A 188 1.94 8.03 3.75
C ALA A 188 3.42 7.78 4.11
N LYS A 189 3.95 8.50 5.08
CA LYS A 189 5.34 8.37 5.51
C LYS A 189 5.60 7.07 6.29
N ALA A 190 4.67 6.66 7.12
CA ALA A 190 4.73 5.34 7.76
C ALA A 190 4.73 4.21 6.73
N ALA A 191 3.92 4.31 5.68
CA ALA A 191 3.87 3.32 4.59
C ALA A 191 5.16 3.30 3.75
N GLU A 192 5.77 4.46 3.48
CA GLU A 192 7.09 4.53 2.83
C GLU A 192 8.17 3.84 3.68
N SER A 193 8.09 3.97 5.00
CA SER A 193 8.98 3.26 5.92
C SER A 193 8.73 1.74 5.92
N VAL A 194 7.47 1.29 5.96
CA VAL A 194 7.11 -0.14 5.80
C VAL A 194 7.65 -0.69 4.49
N GLY A 195 7.59 0.10 3.40
CA GLY A 195 8.17 -0.26 2.10
C GLY A 195 9.65 -0.64 2.20
N CYS A 196 10.44 0.10 2.98
CA CYS A 196 11.85 -0.23 3.22
C CYS A 196 11.99 -1.60 3.92
N GLY A 197 11.19 -1.88 4.94
CA GLY A 197 11.18 -3.17 5.63
C GLY A 197 10.75 -4.33 4.72
N ASN A 198 9.74 -4.11 3.87
CA ASN A 198 9.28 -5.08 2.91
C ASN A 198 10.35 -5.43 1.86
N GLU A 199 11.11 -4.44 1.38
CA GLU A 199 12.22 -4.68 0.45
C GLU A 199 13.36 -5.49 1.10
N ILE A 200 13.59 -5.31 2.40
CA ILE A 200 14.53 -6.14 3.16
C ILE A 200 14.00 -7.58 3.26
N GLU A 201 12.71 -7.75 3.58
CA GLU A 201 12.04 -9.04 3.60
C GLU A 201 12.12 -9.75 2.24
N ASP A 202 11.80 -9.05 1.16
CA ASP A 202 11.89 -9.57 -0.21
C ASP A 202 13.31 -9.97 -0.60
N SER A 203 14.31 -9.23 -0.13
CA SER A 203 15.72 -9.56 -0.36
C SER A 203 16.06 -10.89 0.27
N ILE A 204 15.62 -11.14 1.51
CA ILE A 204 15.80 -12.43 2.23
C ILE A 204 15.08 -13.56 1.47
N LYS A 205 13.92 -13.29 0.90
CA LYS A 205 13.13 -14.22 0.08
C LYS A 205 13.67 -14.40 -1.35
N ASN A 206 14.95 -14.11 -1.59
CA ASN A 206 15.65 -14.27 -2.88
C ASN A 206 15.23 -13.32 -4.01
N LYS A 207 14.69 -12.16 -3.70
CA LYS A 207 14.32 -11.13 -4.69
C LYS A 207 15.34 -9.98 -4.81
N PHE A 208 16.48 -10.00 -4.09
CA PHE A 208 17.43 -8.89 -3.94
C PHE A 208 17.85 -8.22 -5.25
N VAL A 209 18.18 -9.02 -6.29
CA VAL A 209 18.62 -8.49 -7.59
C VAL A 209 17.51 -8.49 -8.65
N LYS A 210 16.30 -8.90 -8.30
CA LYS A 210 15.20 -9.09 -9.25
C LYS A 210 14.23 -7.91 -9.28
N VAL A 211 14.21 -7.13 -8.20
CA VAL A 211 13.28 -6.03 -8.04
C VAL A 211 14.03 -4.74 -7.74
N PRO A 212 13.56 -3.58 -8.24
CA PRO A 212 14.08 -2.28 -7.83
C PRO A 212 13.79 -2.08 -6.35
N SER A 213 14.83 -1.74 -5.59
CA SER A 213 14.73 -1.60 -4.13
C SER A 213 15.79 -0.66 -3.60
N TRP A 214 15.54 -0.01 -2.46
CA TRP A 214 16.54 0.81 -1.80
C TRP A 214 17.80 0.04 -1.44
N PRO A 215 17.74 -1.22 -0.91
CA PRO A 215 18.94 -2.02 -0.69
C PRO A 215 19.78 -2.19 -1.96
N LEU A 216 19.15 -2.47 -3.09
CA LEU A 216 19.84 -2.65 -4.36
C LEU A 216 20.41 -1.31 -4.89
N TYR A 217 19.64 -0.24 -4.86
CA TYR A 217 20.08 1.09 -5.26
C TYR A 217 21.32 1.55 -4.48
N TYR A 218 21.26 1.50 -3.15
CA TYR A 218 22.39 1.89 -2.32
C TYR A 218 23.59 0.94 -2.43
N THR A 219 23.35 -0.33 -2.71
CA THR A 219 24.42 -1.28 -3.02
C THR A 219 25.17 -0.88 -4.28
N PHE A 220 24.48 -0.52 -5.36
CA PHE A 220 25.14 -0.02 -6.57
C PHE A 220 25.86 1.31 -6.35
N LEU A 221 25.28 2.20 -5.58
CA LEU A 221 25.87 3.51 -5.27
C LEU A 221 27.16 3.37 -4.45
N THR A 222 27.23 2.43 -3.51
CA THR A 222 28.35 2.29 -2.56
C THR A 222 29.34 1.19 -2.93
N GLY A 223 28.96 0.27 -3.80
CA GLY A 223 29.72 -0.95 -4.08
C GLY A 223 29.74 -1.95 -2.92
N ASP A 224 28.87 -1.80 -1.93
CA ASP A 224 28.88 -2.56 -0.68
C ASP A 224 27.45 -2.96 -0.28
N VAL A 225 27.19 -4.26 -0.21
CA VAL A 225 25.85 -4.79 0.10
C VAL A 225 25.39 -4.41 1.50
N GLN A 226 26.28 -4.54 2.50
CA GLN A 226 25.91 -4.21 3.88
C GLN A 226 25.52 -2.74 4.01
N LYS A 227 26.31 -1.85 3.40
CA LYS A 227 25.98 -0.43 3.36
C LYS A 227 24.65 -0.16 2.64
N GLY A 228 24.33 -0.94 1.61
CA GLY A 228 23.05 -0.87 0.93
C GLY A 228 21.89 -1.04 1.89
N PHE A 229 21.91 -2.03 2.72
CA PHE A 229 20.89 -2.28 3.75
C PHE A 229 20.93 -1.27 4.90
N ASP A 230 22.13 -0.87 5.36
CA ASP A 230 22.28 0.15 6.42
C ASP A 230 21.69 1.51 5.99
N PHE A 231 21.90 1.91 4.74
CA PHE A 231 21.29 3.14 4.18
C PHE A 231 19.78 3.00 4.00
N THR A 232 19.28 1.82 3.66
CA THR A 232 17.85 1.55 3.59
C THR A 232 17.18 1.73 4.96
N MET A 233 17.80 1.22 6.04
CA MET A 233 17.29 1.45 7.39
C MET A 233 17.31 2.93 7.76
N LYS A 234 18.38 3.66 7.44
CA LYS A 234 18.41 5.13 7.65
C LYS A 234 17.31 5.85 6.87
N LYS A 235 17.00 5.40 5.65
CA LYS A 235 15.91 5.96 4.84
C LYS A 235 14.56 5.70 5.52
N SER A 236 14.37 4.47 6.04
CA SER A 236 13.20 4.11 6.83
C SER A 236 13.02 5.02 8.06
N ASP A 237 14.11 5.26 8.81
CA ASP A 237 14.10 6.14 9.98
C ASP A 237 13.73 7.59 9.62
N ILE A 238 14.22 8.09 8.47
CA ILE A 238 13.85 9.41 7.95
C ILE A 238 12.34 9.47 7.70
N TYR A 239 11.78 8.49 7.03
CA TYR A 239 10.34 8.44 6.77
C TYR A 239 9.52 8.38 8.07
N LEU A 240 9.93 7.57 9.04
CA LEU A 240 9.26 7.54 10.36
C LEU A 240 9.41 8.86 11.11
N GLY A 241 10.56 9.51 11.02
CA GLY A 241 10.75 10.86 11.56
C GLY A 241 9.77 11.87 10.96
N GLU A 242 9.61 11.85 9.62
CA GLU A 242 8.63 12.69 8.93
C GLU A 242 7.18 12.35 9.32
N ALA A 243 6.87 11.07 9.55
CA ALA A 243 5.56 10.64 10.04
C ALA A 243 5.29 11.19 11.46
N ARG A 244 6.27 11.14 12.36
CA ARG A 244 6.16 11.70 13.72
C ARG A 244 6.01 13.22 13.69
N LEU A 245 6.72 13.92 12.81
CA LEU A 245 6.54 15.36 12.65
C LEU A 245 5.10 15.72 12.23
N ALA A 246 4.42 14.86 11.47
CA ALA A 246 3.01 15.08 11.17
C ALA A 246 2.14 15.05 12.44
N LEU A 247 2.49 14.25 13.47
CA LEU A 247 1.74 14.22 14.73
C LEU A 247 1.87 15.52 15.54
N GLU A 248 2.96 16.25 15.36
CA GLU A 248 3.15 17.56 16.01
C GLU A 248 2.17 18.61 15.48
N LEU A 249 1.65 18.40 14.27
CA LEU A 249 0.64 19.26 13.65
C LEU A 249 -0.79 18.97 14.14
N LEU A 250 -0.98 17.90 14.92
CA LEU A 250 -2.30 17.56 15.46
C LEU A 250 -2.76 18.64 16.44
N PRO A 251 -4.04 19.07 16.36
CA PRO A 251 -4.61 20.01 17.31
C PRO A 251 -4.47 19.51 18.77
N GLU A 252 -4.29 20.41 19.71
CA GLU A 252 -4.19 20.06 21.15
C GLU A 252 -5.43 19.31 21.66
N SER A 253 -6.59 19.61 21.05
CA SER A 253 -7.86 18.93 21.36
C SER A 253 -7.97 17.51 20.84
N PHE A 254 -7.02 17.06 20.00
CA PHE A 254 -7.02 15.69 19.49
C PHE A 254 -6.42 14.74 20.54
N SER A 255 -7.24 13.84 21.07
CA SER A 255 -6.92 13.02 22.26
C SER A 255 -6.23 11.68 21.98
N HIS A 256 -5.98 11.32 20.70
CA HIS A 256 -5.50 9.97 20.31
C HIS A 256 -4.10 9.96 19.69
N LYS A 257 -3.22 10.88 20.11
CA LYS A 257 -1.84 10.96 19.61
C LYS A 257 -1.02 9.69 19.91
N ASP A 258 -1.20 9.14 21.10
CA ASP A 258 -0.53 7.94 21.59
C ASP A 258 -0.85 6.70 20.75
N PHE A 259 -2.06 6.59 20.21
CA PHE A 259 -2.42 5.52 19.29
C PHE A 259 -1.62 5.60 17.96
N LEU A 260 -1.46 6.78 17.41
CA LEU A 260 -0.68 6.99 16.19
C LEU A 260 0.83 6.74 16.44
N GLU A 261 1.34 7.17 17.59
CA GLU A 261 2.73 6.86 17.97
C GLU A 261 2.94 5.35 18.14
N PHE A 262 2.00 4.64 18.76
CA PHE A 262 2.04 3.18 18.84
C PHE A 262 2.06 2.52 17.46
N LEU A 263 1.29 3.03 16.50
CA LEU A 263 1.30 2.55 15.12
C LEU A 263 2.69 2.71 14.48
N PHE A 264 3.33 3.86 14.68
CA PHE A 264 4.67 4.12 14.13
C PHE A 264 5.75 3.27 14.81
N LEU A 265 5.64 3.02 16.11
CA LEU A 265 6.51 2.06 16.82
C LEU A 265 6.35 0.64 16.26
N THR A 266 5.14 0.25 15.88
CA THR A 266 4.89 -1.06 15.26
C THR A 266 5.61 -1.16 13.91
N VAL A 267 5.61 -0.10 13.10
CA VAL A 267 6.37 -0.03 11.84
C VAL A 267 7.86 -0.14 12.09
N GLU A 268 8.39 0.60 13.05
CA GLU A 268 9.80 0.54 13.44
C GLU A 268 10.22 -0.88 13.84
N HIS A 269 9.41 -1.55 14.68
CA HIS A 269 9.66 -2.93 15.09
C HIS A 269 9.63 -3.92 13.93
N TYR A 270 8.71 -3.77 12.99
CA TYR A 270 8.65 -4.58 11.77
C TYR A 270 9.93 -4.45 10.95
N ASN A 271 10.38 -3.23 10.69
CA ASN A 271 11.58 -2.96 9.90
C ASN A 271 12.83 -3.51 10.60
N MET A 272 12.96 -3.29 11.91
CA MET A 272 14.06 -3.82 12.72
C MET A 272 14.07 -5.34 12.79
N TYR A 273 12.88 -5.98 12.82
CA TYR A 273 12.80 -7.43 12.79
C TYR A 273 13.46 -8.00 11.54
N TRP A 274 13.10 -7.52 10.35
CA TRP A 274 13.63 -8.01 9.10
C TRP A 274 15.11 -7.67 8.93
N PHE A 275 15.53 -6.47 9.31
CA PHE A 275 16.95 -6.11 9.31
C PHE A 275 17.80 -7.02 10.20
N ASN A 276 17.30 -7.37 11.37
CA ASN A 276 17.98 -8.29 12.28
C ASN A 276 18.06 -9.73 11.73
N GLN A 277 17.10 -10.18 10.89
CA GLN A 277 17.19 -11.48 10.24
C GLN A 277 18.41 -11.55 9.28
N LEU A 278 18.67 -10.49 8.52
CA LEU A 278 19.86 -10.41 7.65
C LEU A 278 21.15 -10.69 8.41
N SER A 279 21.31 -10.06 9.57
CA SER A 279 22.52 -10.20 10.40
C SER A 279 22.66 -11.59 10.98
N LYS A 280 21.55 -12.25 11.38
CA LYS A 280 21.54 -13.61 11.91
C LYS A 280 21.90 -14.65 10.86
N GLU A 281 21.37 -14.49 9.65
CA GLU A 281 21.52 -15.48 8.59
C GLU A 281 22.81 -15.32 7.78
N LYS A 282 23.61 -14.26 8.05
CA LYS A 282 24.86 -13.94 7.35
C LYS A 282 24.70 -13.90 5.82
N LEU A 283 23.61 -13.36 5.35
CA LEU A 283 23.23 -13.33 3.92
C LEU A 283 24.09 -12.39 3.07
N TRP A 284 24.91 -11.53 3.67
CA TRP A 284 25.74 -10.55 2.97
C TRP A 284 26.57 -11.15 1.84
N LYS A 285 27.29 -12.26 2.13
CA LYS A 285 28.14 -12.95 1.14
C LYS A 285 27.32 -13.56 0.00
N GLU A 286 26.13 -14.05 0.31
CA GLU A 286 25.24 -14.59 -0.70
C GLU A 286 24.76 -13.47 -1.63
N PHE A 287 24.37 -12.33 -1.09
CA PHE A 287 23.94 -11.19 -1.89
C PHE A 287 25.08 -10.60 -2.73
N GLU A 288 26.31 -10.50 -2.17
CA GLU A 288 27.51 -10.10 -2.93
C GLU A 288 27.74 -10.97 -4.17
N SER A 289 27.49 -12.28 -4.05
CA SER A 289 27.65 -13.22 -5.16
C SER A 289 26.60 -13.03 -6.27
N LYS A 290 25.47 -12.43 -5.97
CA LYS A 290 24.36 -12.19 -6.92
C LYS A 290 24.47 -10.86 -7.66
N ILE A 291 25.34 -9.95 -7.21
CA ILE A 291 25.55 -8.67 -7.87
C ILE A 291 26.26 -8.91 -9.20
N PRO A 292 25.72 -8.50 -10.33
CA PRO A 292 26.38 -8.57 -11.61
C PRO A 292 27.65 -7.69 -11.59
N LYS A 293 28.79 -8.29 -11.92
CA LYS A 293 30.09 -7.59 -12.02
C LYS A 293 30.10 -6.63 -13.21
#